data_4c45960fc4f71b91a9866b81b7e30233
#
_entry.id   4c45960fc4f71b91a9866b81b7e30233
#
_cell.length_a   1.000
_cell.length_b   1.000
_cell.length_c   1.000
_cell.angle_alpha   90.00
_cell.angle_beta   90.00
_cell.angle_gamma   90.00
#
_symmetry.space_group_name_H-M   'P 1'
#
loop_
_entity.id
_entity.type
_entity.pdbx_description
1 polymer ?
#
loop_
_entity_poly.entity_id
_entity_poly.type
_entity_poly.pdbx_seq_one_letter_code
_entity_poly.pdbx_strand_id
1 'polypeptide(L)'
;MNLLIKCLIICLIGSAFAIGLLFLNFEKRSCIRGHREEICIYAGSGAVLASDVEYALDRLRISYREIDANFIKGGGLADCSMLIIPGGYTARYVSALGEDGFREIREFVKRGGVYIGICAGAYLAAERVEVEGRPKGLGIIDIENVRRSGIGLVEITITNTSHPLVKGCPKTMLIWYQNGPYIIPGKGVEVIARYDEEYAAIVCSTYGKGRVLIFSPHPEGNLKERADPIKLGTAKLLENAITLTRG
;
A
#
# COMPACT_ATOMS: atom_id res chain seq x y z
N MET A 1 -47.30 -42.29 -25.61
CA MET A 1 -46.36 -41.76 -24.62
C MET A 1 -47.20 -41.33 -23.41
N ASN A 2 -47.08 -42.03 -22.32
CA ASN A 2 -47.97 -41.93 -21.13
C ASN A 2 -47.90 -40.55 -20.48
N LEU A 3 -49.02 -40.01 -20.01
CA LEU A 3 -49.12 -38.72 -19.31
C LEU A 3 -48.11 -38.56 -18.16
N LEU A 4 -47.81 -39.68 -17.46
CA LEU A 4 -46.80 -39.77 -16.41
C LEU A 4 -45.36 -39.43 -16.91
N ILE A 5 -44.98 -39.88 -18.11
CA ILE A 5 -43.68 -39.62 -18.71
C ILE A 5 -43.55 -38.14 -19.12
N LYS A 6 -44.64 -37.53 -19.61
CA LYS A 6 -44.65 -36.10 -19.94
C LYS A 6 -44.51 -35.22 -18.68
N CYS A 7 -45.18 -35.58 -17.58
CA CYS A 7 -45.01 -34.87 -16.30
C CYS A 7 -43.61 -35.00 -15.73
N LEU A 8 -42.98 -36.18 -15.82
CA LEU A 8 -41.59 -36.40 -15.34
C LEU A 8 -40.57 -35.57 -16.11
N ILE A 9 -40.71 -35.46 -17.46
CA ILE A 9 -39.85 -34.68 -18.31
C ILE A 9 -40.00 -33.19 -18.02
N ILE A 10 -41.18 -32.68 -17.79
CA ILE A 10 -41.43 -31.28 -17.45
C ILE A 10 -40.84 -30.93 -16.08
N CYS A 11 -40.91 -31.83 -15.08
CA CYS A 11 -40.29 -31.64 -13.78
C CYS A 11 -38.75 -31.63 -13.85
N LEU A 12 -38.14 -32.49 -14.66
CA LEU A 12 -36.69 -32.54 -14.86
C LEU A 12 -36.16 -31.30 -15.60
N ILE A 13 -36.89 -30.79 -16.59
CA ILE A 13 -36.49 -29.55 -17.31
C ILE A 13 -36.66 -28.33 -16.39
N GLY A 14 -37.72 -28.27 -15.58
CA GLY A 14 -37.95 -27.21 -14.59
C GLY A 14 -36.88 -27.15 -13.52
N SER A 15 -36.43 -28.30 -13.00
CA SER A 15 -35.35 -28.36 -12.00
C SER A 15 -33.99 -27.99 -12.58
N ALA A 16 -33.67 -28.38 -13.82
CA ALA A 16 -32.43 -27.98 -14.49
C ALA A 16 -32.39 -26.48 -14.76
N PHE A 17 -33.54 -25.88 -15.12
CA PHE A 17 -33.65 -24.43 -15.35
C PHE A 17 -33.51 -23.62 -14.05
N ALA A 18 -34.10 -24.14 -12.94
CA ALA A 18 -33.95 -23.52 -11.61
C ALA A 18 -32.51 -23.58 -11.07
N ILE A 19 -31.82 -24.71 -11.31
CA ILE A 19 -30.42 -24.87 -10.92
C ILE A 19 -29.52 -23.94 -11.78
N GLY A 20 -29.75 -23.83 -13.09
CA GLY A 20 -29.02 -22.90 -13.98
C GLY A 20 -29.23 -21.44 -13.58
N LEU A 21 -30.44 -21.03 -13.19
CA LEU A 21 -30.73 -19.68 -12.68
C LEU A 21 -30.08 -19.41 -11.32
N LEU A 22 -29.98 -20.43 -10.46
CA LEU A 22 -29.26 -20.34 -9.18
C LEU A 22 -27.72 -20.17 -9.41
N PHE A 23 -27.14 -20.90 -10.36
CA PHE A 23 -25.72 -20.74 -10.72
C PHE A 23 -25.45 -19.38 -11.35
N LEU A 24 -26.27 -18.91 -12.28
CA LEU A 24 -26.13 -17.58 -12.89
C LEU A 24 -26.31 -16.44 -11.86
N ASN A 25 -27.16 -16.61 -10.86
CA ASN A 25 -27.30 -15.64 -9.77
C ASN A 25 -26.15 -15.74 -8.75
N PHE A 26 -25.54 -16.91 -8.59
CA PHE A 26 -24.35 -17.08 -7.76
C PHE A 26 -23.13 -16.44 -8.41
N GLU A 27 -22.92 -16.62 -9.71
CA GLU A 27 -21.87 -15.92 -10.47
C GLU A 27 -22.12 -14.41 -10.53
N LYS A 28 -23.36 -13.94 -10.74
CA LYS A 28 -23.68 -12.51 -10.66
C LYS A 28 -23.51 -11.93 -9.26
N ARG A 29 -23.77 -12.68 -8.18
CA ARG A 29 -23.50 -12.25 -6.81
C ARG A 29 -22.02 -12.23 -6.46
N SER A 30 -21.19 -13.08 -7.06
CA SER A 30 -19.74 -13.01 -6.89
C SER A 30 -19.12 -11.86 -7.67
N CYS A 31 -19.78 -11.37 -8.74
CA CYS A 31 -19.34 -10.21 -9.54
C CYS A 31 -19.79 -8.86 -8.99
N ILE A 32 -20.74 -8.85 -8.02
CA ILE A 32 -21.17 -7.65 -7.27
C ILE A 32 -20.72 -7.79 -5.80
N ARG A 33 -19.52 -8.30 -5.54
CA ARG A 33 -18.76 -7.85 -4.39
C ARG A 33 -18.27 -6.46 -4.77
N GLY A 34 -19.02 -5.45 -4.38
CA GLY A 34 -18.49 -4.09 -4.31
C GLY A 34 -17.13 -4.23 -3.62
N HIS A 35 -16.07 -3.87 -4.31
CA HIS A 35 -14.74 -3.80 -3.73
C HIS A 35 -14.91 -2.96 -2.47
N ARG A 36 -14.96 -3.59 -1.29
CA ARG A 36 -14.67 -2.88 -0.05
C ARG A 36 -13.24 -2.41 -0.27
N GLU A 37 -13.07 -1.12 -0.36
CA GLU A 37 -11.77 -0.45 -0.44
C GLU A 37 -11.06 -0.63 0.90
N GLU A 38 -10.62 -1.86 1.19
CA GLU A 38 -9.98 -2.18 2.46
C GLU A 38 -8.52 -1.75 2.42
N ILE A 39 -8.14 -0.91 3.38
CA ILE A 39 -6.77 -0.50 3.61
C ILE A 39 -6.12 -1.56 4.49
N CYS A 40 -5.04 -2.16 4.01
CA CYS A 40 -4.29 -3.17 4.73
C CYS A 40 -2.97 -2.59 5.24
N ILE A 41 -2.69 -2.69 6.55
CA ILE A 41 -1.42 -2.32 7.15
C ILE A 41 -0.66 -3.61 7.46
N TYR A 42 0.56 -3.73 6.96
CA TYR A 42 1.42 -4.83 7.35
C TYR A 42 1.92 -4.62 8.79
N ALA A 43 1.46 -5.46 9.70
CA ALA A 43 1.81 -5.47 11.13
C ALA A 43 2.60 -6.73 11.55
N GLY A 44 3.12 -7.50 10.57
CA GLY A 44 3.89 -8.71 10.80
C GLY A 44 5.35 -8.47 11.16
N SER A 45 6.17 -9.53 11.03
CA SER A 45 7.59 -9.48 11.34
C SER A 45 8.31 -8.36 10.60
N GLY A 46 9.01 -7.50 11.31
CA GLY A 46 9.75 -6.36 10.78
C GLY A 46 9.03 -5.01 10.89
N ALA A 47 7.71 -4.97 11.07
CA ALA A 47 6.88 -3.77 11.11
C ALA A 47 6.92 -3.11 12.51
N VAL A 48 8.03 -2.42 12.82
CA VAL A 48 8.24 -1.82 14.14
C VAL A 48 7.32 -0.62 14.39
N LEU A 49 6.99 0.13 13.34
CA LEU A 49 6.22 1.37 13.43
C LEU A 49 4.80 1.22 12.85
N ALA A 50 4.25 -0.01 12.83
CA ALA A 50 2.87 -0.24 12.42
C ALA A 50 1.90 0.53 13.30
N SER A 51 2.09 0.51 14.62
CA SER A 51 1.25 1.21 15.59
C SER A 51 1.20 2.74 15.40
N ASP A 52 2.26 3.34 14.85
CA ASP A 52 2.25 4.77 14.55
C ASP A 52 1.36 5.08 13.33
N VAL A 53 1.37 4.18 12.32
CA VAL A 53 0.45 4.27 11.17
C VAL A 53 -0.99 4.08 11.62
N GLU A 54 -1.26 3.06 12.45
CA GLU A 54 -2.57 2.78 13.03
C GLU A 54 -3.10 4.00 13.79
N TYR A 55 -2.29 4.58 14.69
CA TYR A 55 -2.65 5.79 15.39
C TYR A 55 -3.02 6.95 14.45
N ALA A 56 -2.22 7.17 13.40
CA ALA A 56 -2.50 8.25 12.45
C ALA A 56 -3.83 8.02 11.73
N LEU A 57 -4.13 6.77 11.30
CA LEU A 57 -5.38 6.43 10.64
C LEU A 57 -6.58 6.51 11.59
N ASP A 58 -6.44 6.09 12.84
CA ASP A 58 -7.48 6.23 13.89
C ASP A 58 -7.85 7.69 14.12
N ARG A 59 -6.83 8.57 14.21
CA ARG A 59 -7.05 10.01 14.36
C ARG A 59 -7.75 10.64 13.15
N LEU A 60 -7.53 10.08 11.95
CA LEU A 60 -8.22 10.45 10.73
C LEU A 60 -9.58 9.76 10.56
N ARG A 61 -9.97 8.85 11.46
CA ARG A 61 -11.20 8.03 11.41
C ARG A 61 -11.26 7.18 10.13
N ILE A 62 -10.14 6.63 9.72
CA ILE A 62 -9.99 5.79 8.55
C ILE A 62 -9.88 4.35 9.01
N SER A 63 -10.81 3.49 8.55
CA SER A 63 -10.79 2.06 8.87
C SER A 63 -9.68 1.33 8.09
N TYR A 64 -9.03 0.37 8.73
CA TYR A 64 -7.98 -0.46 8.18
C TYR A 64 -8.05 -1.89 8.73
N ARG A 65 -7.27 -2.78 8.13
CA ARG A 65 -7.02 -4.14 8.61
C ARG A 65 -5.52 -4.34 8.81
N GLU A 66 -5.12 -4.86 9.96
CA GLU A 66 -3.79 -5.39 10.17
C GLU A 66 -3.63 -6.75 9.49
N ILE A 67 -2.52 -6.93 8.79
CA ILE A 67 -2.19 -8.16 8.07
C ILE A 67 -0.73 -8.58 8.31
N ASP A 68 -0.44 -9.85 8.13
CA ASP A 68 0.89 -10.41 8.23
C ASP A 68 1.37 -11.05 6.92
N ALA A 69 2.57 -11.64 6.94
CA ALA A 69 3.15 -12.30 5.78
C ALA A 69 2.35 -13.55 5.34
N ASN A 70 1.67 -14.24 6.27
CA ASN A 70 0.87 -15.42 5.93
C ASN A 70 -0.39 -15.02 5.19
N PHE A 71 -1.04 -13.92 5.62
CA PHE A 71 -2.17 -13.34 4.90
C PHE A 71 -1.80 -12.97 3.46
N ILE A 72 -0.64 -12.29 3.28
CA ILE A 72 -0.15 -11.91 1.94
C ILE A 72 0.12 -13.15 1.09
N LYS A 73 0.91 -14.11 1.60
CA LYS A 73 1.25 -15.35 0.89
C LYS A 73 0.04 -16.22 0.56
N GLY A 74 -1.01 -16.13 1.36
CA GLY A 74 -2.29 -16.80 1.13
C GLY A 74 -3.19 -16.13 0.10
N GLY A 75 -2.74 -15.06 -0.59
CA GLY A 75 -3.53 -14.34 -1.59
C GLY A 75 -4.53 -13.34 -1.01
N GLY A 76 -4.45 -13.04 0.30
CA GLY A 76 -5.39 -12.14 0.99
C GLY A 76 -5.41 -10.71 0.46
N LEU A 77 -4.38 -10.28 -0.29
CA LEU A 77 -4.36 -8.96 -0.93
C LEU A 77 -5.46 -8.77 -2.00
N ALA A 78 -6.14 -9.84 -2.41
CA ALA A 78 -7.30 -9.72 -3.31
C ALA A 78 -8.46 -8.92 -2.69
N ASP A 79 -8.54 -8.85 -1.38
CA ASP A 79 -9.57 -8.11 -0.64
C ASP A 79 -9.12 -6.68 -0.27
N CYS A 80 -7.86 -6.31 -0.54
CA CYS A 80 -7.28 -5.00 -0.24
C CYS A 80 -7.32 -4.09 -1.49
N SER A 81 -7.53 -2.80 -1.28
CA SER A 81 -7.30 -1.76 -2.30
C SER A 81 -5.94 -1.08 -2.13
N MET A 82 -5.46 -1.07 -0.89
CA MET A 82 -4.21 -0.42 -0.50
C MET A 82 -3.42 -1.29 0.48
N LEU A 83 -2.10 -1.35 0.28
CA LEU A 83 -1.16 -1.99 1.19
C LEU A 83 -0.18 -0.94 1.70
N ILE A 84 -0.16 -0.74 3.02
CA ILE A 84 0.82 0.13 3.69
C ILE A 84 1.89 -0.76 4.33
N ILE A 85 3.14 -0.56 3.92
CA ILE A 85 4.32 -1.18 4.56
C ILE A 85 5.02 -0.09 5.39
N PRO A 86 4.92 -0.16 6.72
CA PRO A 86 5.42 0.87 7.63
C PRO A 86 6.94 0.87 7.78
N GLY A 87 7.45 1.76 8.62
CA GLY A 87 8.84 1.77 9.06
C GLY A 87 9.20 0.55 9.91
N GLY A 88 10.47 0.11 9.81
CA GLY A 88 10.94 -1.06 10.56
C GLY A 88 12.23 -1.67 10.04
N TYR A 89 12.30 -3.00 9.97
CA TYR A 89 13.49 -3.73 9.55
C TYR A 89 13.29 -4.41 8.19
N THR A 90 13.86 -3.83 7.12
CA THR A 90 13.72 -4.35 5.74
C THR A 90 14.15 -5.82 5.62
N ALA A 91 15.25 -6.23 6.27
CA ALA A 91 15.71 -7.62 6.23
C ALA A 91 14.68 -8.60 6.82
N ARG A 92 13.95 -8.19 7.86
CA ARG A 92 12.87 -9.02 8.44
C ARG A 92 11.65 -9.08 7.53
N TYR A 93 11.32 -8.00 6.83
CA TYR A 93 10.28 -8.01 5.79
C TYR A 93 10.60 -9.03 4.70
N VAL A 94 11.82 -8.96 4.16
CA VAL A 94 12.26 -9.89 3.12
C VAL A 94 12.21 -11.34 3.59
N SER A 95 12.72 -11.62 4.79
CA SER A 95 12.70 -12.97 5.36
C SER A 95 11.28 -13.49 5.60
N ALA A 96 10.37 -12.66 6.11
CA ALA A 96 9.01 -13.08 6.42
C ALA A 96 8.15 -13.26 5.16
N LEU A 97 8.26 -12.33 4.20
CA LEU A 97 7.50 -12.36 2.95
C LEU A 97 8.01 -13.44 2.00
N GLY A 98 9.33 -13.57 1.85
CA GLY A 98 9.93 -14.47 0.87
C GLY A 98 9.49 -14.16 -0.57
N GLU A 99 9.86 -15.03 -1.50
CA GLU A 99 9.51 -14.85 -2.93
C GLU A 99 8.00 -14.92 -3.18
N ASP A 100 7.27 -15.76 -2.42
CA ASP A 100 5.82 -15.87 -2.57
C ASP A 100 5.11 -14.57 -2.15
N GLY A 101 5.47 -14.00 -1.00
CA GLY A 101 4.92 -12.71 -0.59
C GLY A 101 5.28 -11.57 -1.54
N PHE A 102 6.51 -11.59 -2.07
CA PHE A 102 6.95 -10.61 -3.07
C PHE A 102 6.15 -10.72 -4.36
N ARG A 103 5.89 -11.94 -4.83
CA ARG A 103 5.06 -12.19 -6.01
C ARG A 103 3.64 -11.66 -5.78
N GLU A 104 3.03 -11.97 -4.64
CA GLU A 104 1.67 -11.50 -4.32
C GLU A 104 1.58 -9.97 -4.26
N ILE A 105 2.56 -9.29 -3.65
CA ILE A 105 2.60 -7.82 -3.61
C ILE A 105 2.76 -7.24 -5.03
N ARG A 106 3.68 -7.76 -5.83
CA ARG A 106 3.85 -7.32 -7.22
C ARG A 106 2.58 -7.48 -8.04
N GLU A 107 1.93 -8.63 -7.96
CA GLU A 107 0.68 -8.90 -8.69
C GLU A 107 -0.48 -8.04 -8.15
N PHE A 108 -0.55 -7.78 -6.84
CA PHE A 108 -1.51 -6.86 -6.25
C PHE A 108 -1.38 -5.46 -6.87
N VAL A 109 -0.18 -4.89 -6.87
CA VAL A 109 0.04 -3.56 -7.45
C VAL A 109 -0.21 -3.58 -8.95
N LYS A 110 0.31 -4.58 -9.67
CA LYS A 110 0.15 -4.70 -11.13
C LYS A 110 -1.33 -4.73 -11.56
N ARG A 111 -2.22 -5.30 -10.75
CA ARG A 111 -3.66 -5.37 -11.02
C ARG A 111 -4.42 -4.08 -10.67
N GLY A 112 -3.79 -3.10 -10.05
CA GLY A 112 -4.41 -1.80 -9.74
C GLY A 112 -4.40 -1.43 -8.24
N GLY A 113 -3.82 -2.29 -7.39
CA GLY A 113 -3.64 -1.99 -5.97
C GLY A 113 -2.66 -0.83 -5.74
N VAL A 114 -2.78 -0.19 -4.60
CA VAL A 114 -1.88 0.90 -4.20
C VAL A 114 -0.91 0.41 -3.14
N TYR A 115 0.37 0.60 -3.39
CA TYR A 115 1.43 0.36 -2.42
C TYR A 115 1.87 1.68 -1.80
N ILE A 116 1.86 1.75 -0.47
CA ILE A 116 2.46 2.85 0.29
C ILE A 116 3.63 2.28 1.08
N GLY A 117 4.85 2.72 0.76
CA GLY A 117 6.06 2.34 1.49
C GLY A 117 6.59 3.50 2.32
N ILE A 118 6.76 3.29 3.62
CA ILE A 118 7.28 4.31 4.55
C ILE A 118 8.61 3.81 5.10
N CYS A 119 9.69 4.60 5.02
CA CYS A 119 11.01 4.29 5.58
C CYS A 119 11.52 2.90 5.13
N ALA A 120 11.41 1.86 5.96
CA ALA A 120 11.76 0.48 5.59
C ALA A 120 10.90 -0.04 4.43
N GLY A 121 9.63 0.37 4.33
CA GLY A 121 8.77 0.08 3.19
C GLY A 121 9.23 0.75 1.90
N ALA A 122 9.88 1.92 1.99
CA ALA A 122 10.51 2.57 0.85
C ALA A 122 11.71 1.74 0.35
N TYR A 123 12.59 1.28 1.26
CA TYR A 123 13.68 0.38 0.90
C TYR A 123 13.17 -0.91 0.25
N LEU A 124 12.06 -1.47 0.76
CA LEU A 124 11.50 -2.71 0.23
C LEU A 124 10.96 -2.55 -1.19
N ALA A 125 10.45 -1.39 -1.57
CA ALA A 125 9.82 -1.14 -2.87
C ALA A 125 10.80 -1.17 -4.04
N ALA A 126 12.06 -0.73 -3.83
CA ALA A 126 13.09 -0.69 -4.85
C ALA A 126 13.58 -2.09 -5.23
N GLU A 127 14.16 -2.22 -6.43
CA GLU A 127 14.85 -3.46 -6.84
C GLU A 127 16.20 -3.58 -6.14
N ARG A 128 16.96 -2.48 -6.12
CA ARG A 128 18.27 -2.42 -5.50
C ARG A 128 18.18 -1.65 -4.19
N VAL A 129 18.66 -2.27 -3.16
CA VAL A 129 18.91 -1.58 -1.91
C VAL A 129 20.42 -1.35 -1.88
N GLU A 130 20.85 -0.14 -2.16
CA GLU A 130 22.26 0.30 -2.28
C GLU A 130 23.10 0.13 -0.99
N VAL A 131 22.67 -0.72 -0.10
CA VAL A 131 23.38 -1.01 1.13
C VAL A 131 23.96 -2.41 1.04
N GLU A 132 25.26 -2.51 1.05
CA GLU A 132 25.98 -3.77 1.11
C GLU A 132 25.38 -4.71 2.16
N GLY A 133 25.13 -5.97 1.76
CA GLY A 133 24.50 -6.98 2.61
C GLY A 133 22.97 -6.88 2.77
N ARG A 134 22.28 -5.95 2.11
CA ARG A 134 20.80 -5.96 2.08
C ARG A 134 20.25 -6.83 0.96
N PRO A 135 19.13 -7.53 1.22
CA PRO A 135 18.49 -8.36 0.21
C PRO A 135 17.86 -7.50 -0.90
N LYS A 136 17.55 -8.13 -2.04
CA LYS A 136 16.77 -7.51 -3.10
C LYS A 136 15.37 -7.12 -2.60
N GLY A 137 14.85 -6.00 -3.11
CA GLY A 137 13.49 -5.55 -2.84
C GLY A 137 12.48 -6.04 -3.89
N LEU A 138 11.31 -5.40 -3.88
CA LEU A 138 10.18 -5.74 -4.75
C LEU A 138 10.39 -5.36 -6.23
N GLY A 139 11.20 -4.33 -6.52
CA GLY A 139 11.38 -3.84 -7.89
C GLY A 139 10.12 -3.24 -8.51
N ILE A 140 9.27 -2.61 -7.71
CA ILE A 140 8.02 -1.98 -8.16
C ILE A 140 8.15 -0.47 -8.43
N ILE A 141 9.30 0.10 -8.15
CA ILE A 141 9.64 1.49 -8.44
C ILE A 141 11.14 1.62 -8.75
N ASP A 142 11.47 2.42 -9.75
CA ASP A 142 12.86 2.69 -10.16
C ASP A 142 13.46 3.83 -9.33
N ILE A 143 13.99 3.48 -8.17
CA ILE A 143 14.67 4.41 -7.27
C ILE A 143 15.98 3.81 -6.74
N GLU A 144 16.96 4.68 -6.51
CA GLU A 144 18.14 4.37 -5.73
C GLU A 144 17.96 4.89 -4.30
N ASN A 145 18.20 4.01 -3.34
CA ASN A 145 18.08 4.30 -1.92
C ASN A 145 19.44 4.59 -1.29
N VAL A 146 19.77 5.85 -1.08
CA VAL A 146 20.99 6.27 -0.39
C VAL A 146 20.75 6.24 1.13
N ARG A 147 21.55 5.45 1.84
CA ARG A 147 21.42 5.36 3.30
C ARG A 147 21.92 6.65 3.97
N ARG A 148 21.06 7.25 4.78
CA ARG A 148 21.41 8.33 5.71
C ARG A 148 20.97 7.94 7.12
N SER A 149 21.87 8.09 8.09
CA SER A 149 21.55 7.89 9.50
C SER A 149 21.10 9.22 10.10
N GLY A 150 20.03 9.19 10.87
CA GLY A 150 19.51 10.37 11.56
C GLY A 150 18.14 10.11 12.14
N ILE A 151 17.82 10.81 13.21
CA ILE A 151 16.52 10.73 13.91
C ILE A 151 16.14 12.15 14.34
N GLY A 152 14.92 12.58 14.01
CA GLY A 152 14.40 13.88 14.40
C GLY A 152 13.47 14.50 13.37
N LEU A 153 13.04 15.72 13.64
CA LEU A 153 12.28 16.51 12.68
C LEU A 153 13.21 17.06 11.61
N VAL A 154 12.84 16.87 10.35
CA VAL A 154 13.51 17.43 9.18
C VAL A 154 12.54 18.25 8.37
N GLU A 155 13.05 19.24 7.67
CA GLU A 155 12.26 20.01 6.73
C GLU A 155 12.25 19.33 5.36
N ILE A 156 11.08 19.30 4.73
CA ILE A 156 10.92 18.90 3.34
C ILE A 156 10.23 20.02 2.56
N THR A 157 10.61 20.16 1.28
CA THR A 157 10.00 21.12 0.37
C THR A 157 9.17 20.39 -0.68
N ILE A 158 7.89 20.73 -0.80
CA ILE A 158 7.01 20.23 -1.85
C ILE A 158 7.41 20.89 -3.17
N THR A 159 7.83 20.08 -4.14
CA THR A 159 8.26 20.52 -5.46
C THR A 159 7.17 20.40 -6.50
N ASN A 160 6.26 19.44 -6.37
CA ASN A 160 5.07 19.31 -7.20
C ASN A 160 3.82 19.70 -6.41
N THR A 161 3.53 20.99 -6.36
CA THR A 161 2.39 21.56 -5.59
C THR A 161 1.02 21.24 -6.20
N SER A 162 0.96 20.83 -7.46
CA SER A 162 -0.29 20.46 -8.15
C SER A 162 -0.69 18.99 -7.91
N HIS A 163 0.24 18.17 -7.38
CA HIS A 163 -0.06 16.77 -7.17
C HIS A 163 -1.11 16.58 -6.06
N PRO A 164 -2.15 15.73 -6.26
CA PRO A 164 -3.23 15.55 -5.28
C PRO A 164 -2.76 15.10 -3.89
N LEU A 165 -1.63 14.38 -3.81
CA LEU A 165 -1.03 13.92 -2.54
C LEU A 165 -0.73 15.07 -1.58
N VAL A 166 -0.43 16.25 -2.08
CA VAL A 166 -0.04 17.43 -1.27
C VAL A 166 -1.12 18.50 -1.21
N LYS A 167 -2.34 18.15 -1.61
CA LYS A 167 -3.48 19.07 -1.55
C LYS A 167 -3.72 19.54 -0.12
N GLY A 168 -3.66 20.87 0.09
CA GLY A 168 -3.82 21.49 1.41
C GLY A 168 -2.58 21.40 2.33
N CYS A 169 -1.45 20.89 1.83
CA CYS A 169 -0.19 20.94 2.55
C CYS A 169 0.55 22.28 2.27
N PRO A 170 1.30 22.80 3.25
CA PRO A 170 2.18 23.95 3.02
C PRO A 170 3.35 23.58 2.12
N LYS A 171 3.93 24.57 1.41
CA LYS A 171 5.08 24.33 0.51
C LYS A 171 6.28 23.70 1.22
N THR A 172 6.50 24.07 2.47
CA THR A 172 7.58 23.55 3.33
C THR A 172 6.95 23.03 4.60
N MET A 173 7.37 21.86 5.06
CA MET A 173 6.82 21.26 6.28
C MET A 173 7.86 20.48 7.05
N LEU A 174 7.74 20.46 8.37
CA LEU A 174 8.51 19.60 9.25
C LEU A 174 7.84 18.23 9.31
N ILE A 175 8.65 17.17 9.18
CA ILE A 175 8.20 15.79 9.20
C ILE A 175 9.19 14.94 10.01
N TRP A 176 8.71 13.89 10.66
CA TRP A 176 9.57 12.98 11.38
C TRP A 176 10.42 12.15 10.43
N TYR A 177 11.71 12.08 10.70
CA TYR A 177 12.68 11.28 9.98
C TYR A 177 13.38 10.29 10.92
N GLN A 178 13.52 9.05 10.48
CA GLN A 178 14.22 8.02 11.23
C GLN A 178 14.88 7.02 10.28
N ASN A 179 16.09 7.34 9.84
CA ASN A 179 16.90 6.45 8.99
C ASN A 179 16.23 5.99 7.68
N GLY A 180 15.27 6.74 7.16
CA GLY A 180 14.67 6.49 5.85
C GLY A 180 15.70 6.68 4.72
N PRO A 181 15.45 6.16 3.51
CA PRO A 181 16.37 6.37 2.40
C PRO A 181 16.32 7.81 1.88
N TYR A 182 17.45 8.40 1.58
CA TYR A 182 17.51 9.55 0.67
C TYR A 182 17.35 9.00 -0.75
N ILE A 183 16.37 9.50 -1.50
CA ILE A 183 15.94 8.86 -2.74
C ILE A 183 16.51 9.60 -3.94
N ILE A 184 17.20 8.87 -4.83
CA ILE A 184 17.52 9.33 -6.18
C ILE A 184 16.47 8.72 -7.11
N PRO A 185 15.61 9.55 -7.74
CA PRO A 185 14.55 9.06 -8.60
C PRO A 185 15.10 8.59 -9.95
N GLY A 186 14.67 7.43 -10.42
CA GLY A 186 14.97 6.89 -11.73
C GLY A 186 13.89 7.21 -12.77
N LYS A 187 13.80 6.38 -13.80
CA LYS A 187 12.90 6.59 -14.91
C LYS A 187 11.42 6.40 -14.52
N GLY A 188 10.57 7.33 -14.90
CA GLY A 188 9.13 7.26 -14.65
C GLY A 188 8.73 7.50 -13.20
N VAL A 189 9.64 8.01 -12.37
CA VAL A 189 9.39 8.38 -10.99
C VAL A 189 9.11 9.87 -10.90
N GLU A 190 7.97 10.23 -10.35
CA GLU A 190 7.57 11.59 -10.08
C GLU A 190 7.99 12.02 -8.68
N VAL A 191 8.69 13.16 -8.58
CA VAL A 191 9.12 13.72 -7.29
C VAL A 191 8.06 14.67 -6.77
N ILE A 192 7.57 14.41 -5.57
CA ILE A 192 6.53 15.21 -4.91
C ILE A 192 7.15 16.21 -3.91
N ALA A 193 8.11 15.73 -3.12
CA ALA A 193 8.83 16.56 -2.17
C ALA A 193 10.31 16.15 -2.08
N ARG A 194 11.15 17.08 -1.67
CA ARG A 194 12.60 16.90 -1.55
C ARG A 194 13.10 17.28 -0.17
N TYR A 195 14.22 16.67 0.22
CA TYR A 195 15.05 17.14 1.35
C TYR A 195 15.93 18.32 0.90
N ASP A 196 16.52 18.21 -0.30
CA ASP A 196 17.44 19.17 -0.91
C ASP A 196 17.39 19.05 -2.46
N GLU A 197 18.35 19.66 -3.16
CA GLU A 197 18.39 19.61 -4.63
C GLU A 197 18.68 18.22 -5.19
N GLU A 198 19.39 17.38 -4.44
CA GLU A 198 19.85 16.06 -4.87
C GLU A 198 18.84 14.95 -4.51
N TYR A 199 18.27 15.00 -3.30
CA TYR A 199 17.51 13.88 -2.75
C TYR A 199 16.04 14.16 -2.60
N ALA A 200 15.23 13.24 -3.13
CA ALA A 200 13.78 13.24 -2.91
C ALA A 200 13.41 12.64 -1.54
N ALA A 201 12.35 13.20 -0.96
CA ALA A 201 11.75 12.74 0.28
C ALA A 201 10.46 11.95 0.04
N ILE A 202 9.66 12.38 -0.94
CA ILE A 202 8.40 11.75 -1.32
C ILE A 202 8.38 11.60 -2.82
N VAL A 203 8.13 10.39 -3.30
CA VAL A 203 8.04 10.09 -4.72
C VAL A 203 6.85 9.18 -5.01
N CYS A 204 6.38 9.20 -6.24
CA CYS A 204 5.38 8.24 -6.71
C CYS A 204 5.70 7.73 -8.11
N SER A 205 5.11 6.59 -8.44
CA SER A 205 5.19 5.98 -9.77
C SER A 205 4.00 5.06 -9.99
N THR A 206 3.94 4.46 -11.17
CA THR A 206 2.98 3.41 -11.51
C THR A 206 3.71 2.08 -11.70
N TYR A 207 3.05 0.98 -11.32
CA TYR A 207 3.51 -0.37 -11.63
C TYR A 207 2.32 -1.20 -12.16
N GLY A 208 2.35 -1.52 -13.45
CA GLY A 208 1.18 -2.06 -14.14
C GLY A 208 0.02 -1.07 -14.12
N LYS A 209 -1.10 -1.46 -13.53
CA LYS A 209 -2.28 -0.58 -13.37
C LYS A 209 -2.32 0.12 -12.02
N GLY A 210 -1.44 -0.25 -11.08
CA GLY A 210 -1.43 0.25 -9.72
C GLY A 210 -0.50 1.43 -9.52
N ARG A 211 -0.52 1.95 -8.31
CA ARG A 211 0.26 3.10 -7.89
C ARG A 211 1.24 2.71 -6.78
N VAL A 212 2.41 3.35 -6.80
CA VAL A 212 3.43 3.19 -5.77
C VAL A 212 3.73 4.56 -5.20
N LEU A 213 3.45 4.75 -3.92
CA LEU A 213 3.72 5.98 -3.16
C LEU A 213 4.79 5.68 -2.12
N ILE A 214 5.86 6.44 -2.15
CA ILE A 214 7.01 6.24 -1.25
C ILE A 214 7.24 7.48 -0.42
N PHE A 215 7.29 7.26 0.89
CA PHE A 215 7.68 8.23 1.88
C PHE A 215 9.00 7.78 2.51
N SER A 216 10.07 8.54 2.28
CA SER A 216 11.31 8.34 3.02
C SER A 216 11.15 8.71 4.49
N PRO A 217 10.61 9.91 4.84
CA PRO A 217 10.24 10.26 6.20
C PRO A 217 8.91 9.62 6.63
N HIS A 218 8.47 9.92 7.83
CA HIS A 218 7.31 9.33 8.48
C HIS A 218 6.13 10.31 8.52
N PRO A 219 5.19 10.26 7.56
CA PRO A 219 3.98 11.09 7.60
C PRO A 219 3.07 10.71 8.78
N GLU A 220 3.17 9.48 9.27
CA GLU A 220 2.49 8.98 10.47
C GLU A 220 3.06 9.54 11.77
N GLY A 221 4.20 10.23 11.72
CA GLY A 221 4.90 10.74 12.89
C GLY A 221 5.65 9.65 13.66
N ASN A 222 5.83 9.86 14.95
CA ASN A 222 6.37 8.88 15.90
C ASN A 222 5.88 9.24 17.31
N LEU A 223 5.00 8.42 17.85
CA LEU A 223 4.36 8.69 19.15
C LEU A 223 5.34 8.62 20.32
N LYS A 224 6.26 7.67 20.27
CA LYS A 224 7.27 7.49 21.31
C LYS A 224 8.15 8.73 21.44
N GLU A 225 8.48 9.36 20.31
CA GLU A 225 9.30 10.55 20.23
C GLU A 225 8.47 11.86 20.25
N ARG A 226 7.16 11.74 20.51
CA ARG A 226 6.20 12.86 20.60
C ARG A 226 6.04 13.66 19.29
N ALA A 227 6.39 13.09 18.15
CA ALA A 227 6.13 13.66 16.84
C ALA A 227 4.70 13.32 16.39
N ASP A 228 3.72 14.05 16.93
CA ASP A 228 2.29 13.85 16.64
C ASP A 228 1.96 14.30 15.20
N PRO A 229 1.52 13.39 14.30
CA PRO A 229 1.29 13.71 12.89
C PRO A 229 0.13 14.70 12.67
N ILE A 230 -0.81 14.78 13.61
CA ILE A 230 -1.91 15.75 13.53
C ILE A 230 -1.40 17.17 13.84
N LYS A 231 -0.59 17.32 14.89
CA LYS A 231 0.00 18.61 15.26
C LYS A 231 1.02 19.10 14.24
N LEU A 232 1.77 18.19 13.63
CA LEU A 232 2.72 18.51 12.56
C LEU A 232 2.02 18.78 11.22
N GLY A 233 0.76 18.36 11.06
CA GLY A 233 0.02 18.44 9.81
C GLY A 233 0.42 17.37 8.79
N THR A 234 1.31 16.44 9.14
CA THR A 234 1.84 15.42 8.22
C THR A 234 0.84 14.29 7.94
N ALA A 235 -0.10 14.03 8.87
CA ALA A 235 -1.20 13.09 8.65
C ALA A 235 -2.03 13.44 7.40
N LYS A 236 -2.04 14.71 6.96
CA LYS A 236 -2.70 15.13 5.73
C LYS A 236 -2.16 14.43 4.48
N LEU A 237 -0.87 14.10 4.46
CA LEU A 237 -0.26 13.32 3.39
C LEU A 237 -0.84 11.90 3.30
N LEU A 238 -1.07 11.24 4.46
CA LEU A 238 -1.72 9.92 4.49
C LEU A 238 -3.19 10.01 4.07
N GLU A 239 -3.93 11.00 4.57
CA GLU A 239 -5.31 11.24 4.19
C GLU A 239 -5.45 11.44 2.67
N ASN A 240 -4.58 12.26 2.08
CA ASN A 240 -4.57 12.49 0.65
C ASN A 240 -4.18 11.23 -0.14
N ALA A 241 -3.18 10.46 0.33
CA ALA A 241 -2.76 9.20 -0.29
C ALA A 241 -3.94 8.21 -0.39
N ILE A 242 -4.72 8.10 0.67
CA ILE A 242 -5.90 7.23 0.73
C ILE A 242 -7.01 7.74 -0.19
N THR A 243 -7.21 9.04 -0.25
CA THR A 243 -8.23 9.65 -1.13
C THR A 243 -7.91 9.42 -2.61
N LEU A 244 -6.63 9.38 -2.99
CA LEU A 244 -6.18 9.11 -4.36
C LEU A 244 -6.58 7.73 -4.90
N THR A 245 -6.96 6.80 -4.04
CA THR A 245 -7.38 5.45 -4.43
C THR A 245 -8.88 5.35 -4.69
N ARG A 246 -9.65 6.36 -4.23
CA ARG A 246 -11.12 6.38 -4.29
C ARG A 246 -11.66 7.16 -5.49
N GLY A 247 -10.80 7.61 -6.37
CA GLY A 247 -11.14 8.32 -7.61
C GLY A 247 -10.51 7.67 -8.80
#